data_9b01e23d1d7abec6db0db1af9d224045
#
_entry.id   9b01e23d1d7abec6db0db1af9d224045
#
_cell.length_a   1.000
_cell.length_b   1.000
_cell.length_c   1.000
_cell.angle_alpha   90.00
_cell.angle_beta   90.00
_cell.angle_gamma   90.00
#
_symmetry.space_group_name_H-M   'P 1'
#
loop_
_entity.id
_entity.type
_entity.pdbx_description
1 polymer ?
#
loop_
_entity_poly.entity_id
_entity_poly.type
_entity_poly.pdbx_seq_one_letter_code
_entity_poly.pdbx_strand_id
1 'polypeptide(L)'
;MNRYISRFSLMILLATLFIAGCGARPESSVSGNNDPTAQPKIQEDIPEGTTNPLTDPGQVRAFLESKAIPHGDIYLQDGLLYINVVGLTEDIERVIADKYAAGTYKTVDVTYTIQELEAAQQMLFDQKLLQKLNLYSSGIDVIKNKLTISMPDTSEAEAKQEIEKLINPEMIAYDIQPLSEKPNVIGTIVEIDKAVNRILILEDGEEQPTYYFGFSEHSELVNEAGEPIVFDNLKEKQKVRLWFGGAVATSLPAQASARRLEIVSEGQ
;
A
#
# COMPACT_ATOMS: atom_id res chain seq x y z
N MET A 1 -43.73 19.65 -36.58
CA MET A 1 -45.06 19.76 -35.94
C MET A 1 -45.06 18.88 -34.71
N ASN A 2 -45.39 19.46 -33.54
CA ASN A 2 -45.57 18.88 -32.19
C ASN A 2 -44.31 18.32 -31.50
N ARG A 3 -43.64 19.01 -30.60
CA ARG A 3 -43.92 19.59 -29.24
C ARG A 3 -44.63 18.63 -28.28
N TYR A 4 -43.86 18.01 -27.35
CA TYR A 4 -44.34 17.84 -25.97
C TYR A 4 -43.20 18.05 -24.98
N ILE A 5 -43.31 19.14 -24.24
CA ILE A 5 -42.57 19.49 -23.04
C ILE A 5 -43.34 18.87 -21.87
N SER A 6 -42.71 18.12 -21.01
CA SER A 6 -43.26 17.82 -19.70
C SER A 6 -42.22 18.14 -18.60
N ARG A 7 -42.55 19.19 -17.88
CA ARG A 7 -41.93 19.60 -16.60
C ARG A 7 -42.45 18.67 -15.51
N PHE A 8 -41.57 18.15 -14.67
CA PHE A 8 -41.96 17.73 -13.31
C PHE A 8 -41.00 18.29 -12.27
N SER A 9 -41.65 18.90 -11.34
CA SER A 9 -41.20 19.72 -10.23
C SER A 9 -40.34 18.99 -9.19
N LEU A 10 -39.42 19.74 -8.75
CA LEU A 10 -38.79 19.91 -7.43
C LEU A 10 -39.69 19.53 -6.23
N MET A 11 -39.22 18.65 -5.36
CA MET A 11 -39.68 18.60 -3.96
C MET A 11 -38.49 18.33 -3.05
N ILE A 12 -38.04 19.41 -2.42
CA ILE A 12 -37.09 19.46 -1.32
C ILE A 12 -37.85 19.03 -0.06
N LEU A 13 -37.35 18.02 0.64
CA LEU A 13 -37.79 17.75 2.01
C LEU A 13 -36.57 17.80 2.95
N LEU A 14 -36.46 18.93 3.62
CA LEU A 14 -35.56 19.16 4.76
C LEU A 14 -36.15 18.44 5.99
N ALA A 15 -35.44 17.50 6.55
CA ALA A 15 -35.72 16.97 7.88
C ALA A 15 -34.50 17.12 8.77
N THR A 16 -34.47 18.19 9.54
CA THR A 16 -33.58 18.41 10.68
C THR A 16 -34.08 17.62 11.87
N LEU A 17 -33.29 16.69 12.38
CA LEU A 17 -33.47 16.12 13.73
C LEU A 17 -32.27 16.47 14.60
N PHE A 18 -32.49 17.44 15.49
CA PHE A 18 -31.66 17.66 16.67
C PHE A 18 -32.01 16.62 17.73
N ILE A 19 -31.01 15.85 18.18
CA ILE A 19 -31.12 15.11 19.45
C ILE A 19 -29.96 15.57 20.32
N ALA A 20 -30.27 16.47 21.23
CA ALA A 20 -29.45 16.79 22.39
C ALA A 20 -29.67 15.69 23.44
N GLY A 21 -28.61 14.93 23.74
CA GLY A 21 -28.59 13.96 24.83
C GLY A 21 -27.53 14.37 25.86
N CYS A 22 -27.93 15.16 26.87
CA CYS A 22 -27.18 15.31 28.12
C CYS A 22 -27.34 14.01 28.94
N GLY A 23 -26.26 13.27 29.11
CA GLY A 23 -26.17 12.17 30.05
C GLY A 23 -25.27 12.55 31.23
N ALA A 24 -25.88 12.76 32.39
CA ALA A 24 -25.22 13.06 33.65
C ALA A 24 -24.42 11.82 34.15
N ARG A 25 -23.22 12.08 34.67
CA ARG A 25 -22.42 11.13 35.45
C ARG A 25 -23.04 10.94 36.83
N PRO A 26 -23.18 9.72 37.38
CA PRO A 26 -23.26 9.52 38.82
C PRO A 26 -21.84 9.34 39.39
N GLU A 27 -21.52 10.15 40.39
CA GLU A 27 -20.45 9.88 41.34
C GLU A 27 -20.83 8.69 42.20
N SER A 28 -19.94 7.72 42.31
CA SER A 28 -19.94 6.78 43.41
C SER A 28 -18.54 6.59 43.96
N SER A 29 -18.37 7.11 45.14
CA SER A 29 -17.29 6.85 46.06
C SER A 29 -17.32 5.37 46.51
N VAL A 30 -16.21 4.63 46.34
CA VAL A 30 -15.87 3.47 47.17
C VAL A 30 -14.37 3.39 47.39
N SER A 31 -14.04 3.34 48.64
CA SER A 31 -12.83 3.08 49.36
C SER A 31 -11.97 1.89 48.87
N GLY A 32 -10.70 2.12 48.88
CA GLY A 32 -9.55 1.26 49.20
C GLY A 32 -9.48 -0.20 48.74
N ASN A 33 -8.44 -0.52 47.95
CA ASN A 33 -7.53 -1.60 48.29
C ASN A 33 -6.25 -1.52 47.45
N ASN A 34 -5.15 -1.75 48.14
CA ASN A 34 -3.79 -1.78 47.63
C ASN A 34 -3.60 -2.93 46.65
N ASP A 35 -3.14 -2.65 45.42
CA ASP A 35 -2.55 -3.64 44.54
C ASP A 35 -1.14 -3.16 44.13
N PRO A 36 -0.06 -3.94 44.40
CA PRO A 36 1.31 -3.52 44.17
C PRO A 36 1.82 -3.97 42.81
N THR A 37 1.35 -3.34 41.74
CA THR A 37 1.97 -3.40 40.40
C THR A 37 1.92 -2.04 39.72
N ALA A 38 2.43 -1.04 40.43
CA ALA A 38 2.77 0.23 39.80
C ALA A 38 4.05 0.03 38.99
N GLN A 39 3.96 -0.01 37.68
CA GLN A 39 5.11 0.24 36.81
C GLN A 39 5.67 1.61 37.18
N PRO A 40 7.01 1.73 37.36
CA PRO A 40 7.62 3.03 37.60
C PRO A 40 7.39 3.92 36.38
N LYS A 41 6.64 5.00 36.54
CA LYS A 41 6.71 6.15 35.63
C LYS A 41 8.13 6.68 35.76
N ILE A 42 8.96 6.38 34.78
CA ILE A 42 10.23 7.09 34.58
C ILE A 42 9.82 8.49 34.14
N GLN A 43 9.71 9.38 35.13
CA GLN A 43 9.65 10.81 34.90
C GLN A 43 11.13 11.23 34.85
N GLU A 44 11.70 11.17 33.64
CA GLU A 44 13.00 11.78 33.41
C GLU A 44 12.82 13.29 33.57
N ASP A 45 13.47 13.87 34.56
CA ASP A 45 13.64 15.32 34.70
C ASP A 45 14.44 15.81 33.49
N ILE A 46 13.73 16.37 32.49
CA ILE A 46 14.35 17.02 31.34
C ILE A 46 14.82 18.40 31.83
N PRO A 47 16.12 18.74 31.76
CA PRO A 47 16.60 20.03 32.18
C PRO A 47 15.95 21.18 31.40
N GLU A 48 15.51 22.23 32.07
CA GLU A 48 15.01 23.47 31.43
C GLU A 48 16.12 24.04 30.53
N GLY A 49 15.87 24.05 29.21
CA GLY A 49 16.81 24.51 28.18
C GLY A 49 17.11 23.49 27.10
N THR A 50 16.57 22.29 27.21
CA THR A 50 16.73 21.24 26.18
C THR A 50 15.71 21.37 25.07
N THR A 51 16.21 21.35 23.85
CA THR A 51 15.53 21.16 22.58
C THR A 51 14.45 20.06 22.70
N ASN A 52 13.29 20.32 22.13
CA ASN A 52 12.11 19.43 22.17
C ASN A 52 12.47 18.02 21.69
N PRO A 53 12.13 16.94 22.44
CA PRO A 53 12.39 15.59 21.95
C PRO A 53 11.63 15.36 20.64
N LEU A 54 12.35 14.86 19.65
CA LEU A 54 11.83 14.59 18.32
C LEU A 54 10.92 13.35 18.39
N THR A 55 9.62 13.56 18.26
CA THR A 55 8.64 12.47 18.28
C THR A 55 7.71 12.46 17.07
N ASP A 56 7.66 13.56 16.28
CA ASP A 56 6.72 13.73 15.19
C ASP A 56 7.43 14.09 13.87
N PRO A 57 7.50 13.16 12.89
CA PRO A 57 8.06 13.42 11.56
C PRO A 57 7.44 14.62 10.85
N GLY A 58 6.14 14.88 11.07
CA GLY A 58 5.43 16.00 10.45
C GLY A 58 5.95 17.36 10.93
N GLN A 59 6.27 17.48 12.21
CA GLN A 59 6.86 18.72 12.76
C GLN A 59 8.26 18.98 12.21
N VAL A 60 9.05 17.93 12.00
CA VAL A 60 10.38 18.06 11.41
C VAL A 60 10.29 18.47 9.95
N ARG A 61 9.37 17.88 9.18
CA ARG A 61 9.12 18.28 7.79
C ARG A 61 8.76 19.76 7.71
N ALA A 62 7.78 20.21 8.49
CA ALA A 62 7.39 21.60 8.54
C ALA A 62 8.54 22.54 8.94
N PHE A 63 9.43 22.11 9.85
CA PHE A 63 10.62 22.87 10.21
C PHE A 63 11.60 23.00 9.05
N LEU A 64 11.93 21.90 8.36
CA LEU A 64 12.84 21.91 7.21
C LEU A 64 12.29 22.81 6.09
N GLU A 65 11.01 22.69 5.78
CA GLU A 65 10.31 23.54 4.82
C GLU A 65 10.38 25.03 5.19
N SER A 66 10.16 25.36 6.46
CA SER A 66 10.26 26.75 6.97
C SER A 66 11.66 27.36 6.83
N LYS A 67 12.69 26.51 6.74
CA LYS A 67 14.09 26.87 6.53
C LYS A 67 14.54 26.74 5.07
N ALA A 68 13.63 26.35 4.17
CA ALA A 68 13.93 26.05 2.76
C ALA A 68 15.06 25.02 2.62
N ILE A 69 15.11 24.02 3.51
CA ILE A 69 16.09 22.91 3.46
C ILE A 69 15.47 21.79 2.60
N PRO A 70 16.09 21.44 1.45
CA PRO A 70 15.63 20.34 0.63
C PRO A 70 15.76 19.01 1.39
N HIS A 71 14.71 18.21 1.39
CA HIS A 71 14.72 16.97 2.17
C HIS A 71 14.00 15.82 1.46
N GLY A 72 14.45 14.59 1.70
CA GLY A 72 13.74 13.37 1.42
C GLY A 72 12.62 13.14 2.44
N ASP A 73 12.14 11.92 2.57
CA ASP A 73 11.19 11.61 3.63
C ASP A 73 11.85 11.49 5.01
N ILE A 74 11.03 11.63 6.05
CA ILE A 74 11.46 11.58 7.44
C ILE A 74 10.75 10.39 8.07
N TYR A 75 11.49 9.47 8.66
CA TYR A 75 10.94 8.23 9.20
C TYR A 75 11.53 7.85 10.55
N LEU A 76 10.78 7.06 11.32
CA LEU A 76 11.18 6.52 12.60
C LEU A 76 11.69 5.10 12.42
N GLN A 77 12.88 4.80 12.91
CA GLN A 77 13.45 3.46 12.95
C GLN A 77 14.21 3.26 14.26
N ASP A 78 13.94 2.16 14.97
CA ASP A 78 14.60 1.78 16.24
C ASP A 78 14.58 2.89 17.31
N GLY A 79 13.48 3.66 17.35
CA GLY A 79 13.31 4.76 18.31
C GLY A 79 14.06 6.04 17.94
N LEU A 80 14.77 6.07 16.82
CA LEU A 80 15.46 7.25 16.27
C LEU A 80 14.71 7.81 15.07
N LEU A 81 14.66 9.13 14.97
CA LEU A 81 14.14 9.80 13.80
C LEU A 81 15.24 9.98 12.76
N TYR A 82 15.03 9.46 11.56
CA TYR A 82 15.93 9.64 10.43
C TYR A 82 15.42 10.83 9.60
N ILE A 83 16.30 11.81 9.41
CA ILE A 83 16.03 13.03 8.65
C ILE A 83 16.86 12.97 7.36
N ASN A 84 16.21 12.61 6.25
CA ASN A 84 16.84 12.60 4.95
C ASN A 84 16.95 14.04 4.42
N VAL A 85 18.15 14.50 4.16
CA VAL A 85 18.44 15.86 3.68
C VAL A 85 19.17 15.78 2.34
N VAL A 86 18.75 16.58 1.37
CA VAL A 86 19.44 16.66 0.07
C VAL A 86 20.55 17.70 0.15
N GLY A 87 21.78 17.26 -0.16
CA GLY A 87 22.95 18.13 -0.07
C GLY A 87 23.27 18.53 1.36
N LEU A 88 23.33 17.57 2.26
CA LEU A 88 23.64 17.77 3.67
C LEU A 88 25.00 18.45 3.86
N THR A 89 25.03 19.58 4.58
CA THR A 89 26.23 20.33 4.93
C THR A 89 26.33 20.53 6.43
N GLU A 90 27.52 20.88 6.95
CA GLU A 90 27.72 21.22 8.36
C GLU A 90 26.82 22.37 8.85
N ASP A 91 26.48 23.31 7.97
CA ASP A 91 25.59 24.43 8.31
C ASP A 91 24.15 23.94 8.49
N ILE A 92 23.67 23.01 7.65
CA ILE A 92 22.36 22.39 7.79
C ILE A 92 22.34 21.53 9.07
N GLU A 93 23.37 20.75 9.32
CA GLU A 93 23.47 19.95 10.56
C GLU A 93 23.39 20.83 11.79
N ARG A 94 24.07 22.00 11.81
CA ARG A 94 23.96 22.96 12.91
C ARG A 94 22.54 23.50 13.09
N VAL A 95 21.87 23.87 12.02
CA VAL A 95 20.48 24.35 12.07
C VAL A 95 19.54 23.30 12.66
N ILE A 96 19.76 22.02 12.35
CA ILE A 96 18.98 20.91 12.91
C ILE A 96 19.35 20.68 14.39
N ALA A 97 20.63 20.71 14.72
CA ALA A 97 21.12 20.52 16.08
C ALA A 97 20.69 21.62 17.05
N ASP A 98 20.57 22.86 16.57
CA ASP A 98 20.03 24.00 17.37
C ASP A 98 18.54 23.81 17.73
N LYS A 99 17.83 22.99 16.97
CA LYS A 99 16.39 22.77 17.15
C LYS A 99 16.09 21.50 17.94
N TYR A 100 16.90 20.45 17.79
CA TYR A 100 16.59 19.11 18.27
C TYR A 100 17.72 18.53 19.13
N ALA A 101 17.36 17.74 20.17
CA ALA A 101 18.32 17.19 21.12
C ALA A 101 19.20 16.13 20.45
N ALA A 102 20.48 16.15 20.74
CA ALA A 102 21.43 15.13 20.28
C ALA A 102 21.00 13.72 20.76
N GLY A 103 21.13 12.73 19.88
CA GLY A 103 20.77 11.34 20.15
C GLY A 103 19.30 11.00 19.95
N THR A 104 18.44 11.97 19.59
CA THR A 104 17.03 11.71 19.25
C THR A 104 16.80 11.56 17.75
N TYR A 105 17.75 11.95 16.93
CA TYR A 105 17.67 11.89 15.48
C TYR A 105 19.02 11.51 14.84
N LYS A 106 18.97 11.22 13.55
CA LYS A 106 20.11 11.02 12.66
C LYS A 106 19.85 11.69 11.32
N THR A 107 20.77 12.52 10.86
CA THR A 107 20.74 13.08 9.51
C THR A 107 21.33 12.10 8.50
N VAL A 108 20.74 12.03 7.31
CA VAL A 108 21.22 11.20 6.20
C VAL A 108 21.26 12.06 4.96
N ASP A 109 22.41 12.10 4.29
CA ASP A 109 22.52 12.75 2.98
C ASP A 109 21.88 11.85 1.91
N VAL A 110 20.94 12.42 1.14
CA VAL A 110 20.19 11.72 0.10
C VAL A 110 20.20 12.50 -1.20
N THR A 111 19.86 11.83 -2.29
CA THR A 111 19.94 12.42 -3.63
C THR A 111 18.67 13.18 -4.02
N TYR A 112 17.49 12.64 -3.66
CA TYR A 112 16.20 13.12 -4.14
C TYR A 112 15.35 13.66 -3.02
N THR A 113 14.65 14.75 -3.29
CA THR A 113 13.62 15.26 -2.39
C THR A 113 12.39 14.35 -2.42
N ILE A 114 11.59 14.40 -1.35
CA ILE A 114 10.32 13.66 -1.33
C ILE A 114 9.38 14.13 -2.45
N GLN A 115 9.36 15.42 -2.76
CA GLN A 115 8.54 16.00 -3.83
C GLN A 115 8.94 15.48 -5.21
N GLU A 116 10.25 15.28 -5.49
CA GLU A 116 10.71 14.69 -6.74
C GLU A 116 10.27 13.24 -6.88
N LEU A 117 10.37 12.45 -5.80
CA LEU A 117 9.94 11.04 -5.80
C LEU A 117 8.41 10.92 -5.93
N GLU A 118 7.65 11.77 -5.24
CA GLU A 118 6.18 11.85 -5.36
C GLU A 118 5.74 12.24 -6.77
N ALA A 119 6.42 13.23 -7.37
CA ALA A 119 6.13 13.64 -8.75
C ALA A 119 6.43 12.50 -9.75
N ALA A 120 7.52 11.76 -9.57
CA ALA A 120 7.86 10.60 -10.39
C ALA A 120 6.80 9.49 -10.23
N GLN A 121 6.35 9.21 -9.01
CA GLN A 121 5.28 8.26 -8.76
C GLN A 121 3.96 8.70 -9.40
N GLN A 122 3.62 9.98 -9.29
CA GLN A 122 2.41 10.53 -9.89
C GLN A 122 2.39 10.39 -11.42
N MET A 123 3.54 10.53 -12.10
CA MET A 123 3.63 10.28 -13.55
C MET A 123 3.21 8.86 -13.93
N LEU A 124 3.54 7.84 -13.11
CA LEU A 124 3.10 6.47 -13.37
C LEU A 124 1.57 6.33 -13.34
N PHE A 125 0.91 7.01 -12.40
CA PHE A 125 -0.55 7.00 -12.27
C PHE A 125 -1.23 7.78 -13.40
N ASP A 126 -0.76 8.99 -13.71
CA ASP A 126 -1.34 9.85 -14.74
C ASP A 126 -1.28 9.20 -16.13
N GLN A 127 -0.19 8.50 -16.42
CA GLN A 127 0.00 7.76 -17.66
C GLN A 127 -0.67 6.37 -17.65
N LYS A 128 -1.27 5.95 -16.51
CA LYS A 128 -1.86 4.62 -16.28
C LYS A 128 -0.88 3.47 -16.54
N LEU A 129 0.40 3.69 -16.24
CA LEU A 129 1.45 2.71 -16.54
C LEU A 129 1.32 1.44 -15.72
N LEU A 130 0.76 1.50 -14.51
CA LEU A 130 0.55 0.32 -13.69
C LEU A 130 -0.28 -0.75 -14.44
N GLN A 131 -1.34 -0.33 -15.09
CA GLN A 131 -2.20 -1.24 -15.86
C GLN A 131 -1.58 -1.61 -17.20
N LYS A 132 -1.11 -0.60 -17.95
CA LYS A 132 -0.55 -0.81 -19.32
C LYS A 132 0.65 -1.75 -19.34
N LEU A 133 1.50 -1.69 -18.31
CA LEU A 133 2.76 -2.44 -18.24
C LEU A 133 2.69 -3.61 -17.24
N ASN A 134 1.49 -3.93 -16.76
CA ASN A 134 1.28 -4.99 -15.76
C ASN A 134 2.18 -4.84 -14.51
N LEU A 135 2.28 -3.61 -13.98
CA LEU A 135 3.03 -3.37 -12.76
C LEU A 135 2.18 -3.79 -11.55
N TYR A 136 2.79 -4.45 -10.59
CA TYR A 136 2.09 -4.86 -9.37
C TYR A 136 1.89 -3.72 -8.40
N SER A 137 2.91 -2.88 -8.24
CA SER A 137 2.86 -1.73 -7.34
C SER A 137 3.94 -0.71 -7.65
N SER A 138 3.75 0.51 -7.14
CA SER A 138 4.80 1.50 -6.98
C SER A 138 4.74 2.10 -5.57
N GLY A 139 5.89 2.44 -5.01
CA GLY A 139 6.02 3.03 -3.69
C GLY A 139 7.33 3.77 -3.52
N ILE A 140 7.42 4.66 -2.55
CA ILE A 140 8.65 5.36 -2.21
C ILE A 140 9.35 4.58 -1.10
N ASP A 141 10.56 4.08 -1.37
CA ASP A 141 11.44 3.51 -0.37
C ASP A 141 12.22 4.66 0.29
N VAL A 142 11.76 5.06 1.45
CA VAL A 142 12.31 6.21 2.19
C VAL A 142 13.74 5.97 2.67
N ILE A 143 14.12 4.71 2.90
CA ILE A 143 15.45 4.32 3.35
C ILE A 143 16.44 4.38 2.20
N LYS A 144 16.06 3.85 1.02
CA LYS A 144 16.89 3.89 -0.18
C LYS A 144 16.81 5.21 -0.92
N ASN A 145 15.85 6.08 -0.57
CA ASN A 145 15.54 7.32 -1.28
C ASN A 145 15.28 7.07 -2.78
N LYS A 146 14.42 6.09 -3.07
CA LYS A 146 14.09 5.61 -4.42
C LYS A 146 12.60 5.40 -4.59
N LEU A 147 12.14 5.55 -5.83
CA LEU A 147 10.85 5.03 -6.27
C LEU A 147 11.01 3.53 -6.56
N THR A 148 10.34 2.67 -5.78
CA THR A 148 10.30 1.22 -6.02
C THR A 148 9.14 0.88 -6.93
N ILE A 149 9.40 0.07 -7.96
CA ILE A 149 8.40 -0.42 -8.90
C ILE A 149 8.49 -1.93 -8.94
N SER A 150 7.41 -2.60 -8.54
CA SER A 150 7.31 -4.06 -8.54
C SER A 150 6.54 -4.56 -9.76
N MET A 151 7.07 -5.58 -10.44
CA MET A 151 6.49 -6.13 -11.66
C MET A 151 6.86 -7.60 -11.87
N PRO A 152 6.11 -8.33 -12.72
CA PRO A 152 6.55 -9.66 -13.17
C PRO A 152 7.78 -9.55 -14.08
N ASP A 153 8.59 -10.59 -14.10
CA ASP A 153 9.75 -10.71 -15.00
C ASP A 153 9.35 -10.61 -16.49
N THR A 154 8.16 -11.08 -16.85
CA THR A 154 7.63 -10.98 -18.21
C THR A 154 7.39 -9.56 -18.70
N SER A 155 7.21 -8.60 -17.79
CA SER A 155 7.02 -7.18 -18.13
C SER A 155 8.31 -6.37 -18.08
N GLU A 156 9.40 -6.92 -17.56
CA GLU A 156 10.61 -6.16 -17.21
C GLU A 156 11.15 -5.30 -18.36
N ALA A 157 11.36 -5.92 -19.53
CA ALA A 157 12.01 -5.24 -20.64
C ALA A 157 11.19 -4.04 -21.16
N GLU A 158 9.90 -4.25 -21.39
CA GLU A 158 8.98 -3.22 -21.87
C GLU A 158 8.77 -2.13 -20.82
N ALA A 159 8.54 -2.55 -19.56
CA ALA A 159 8.31 -1.61 -18.47
C ALA A 159 9.50 -0.67 -18.26
N LYS A 160 10.71 -1.19 -18.18
CA LYS A 160 11.92 -0.38 -18.07
C LYS A 160 12.04 0.61 -19.24
N GLN A 161 11.86 0.14 -20.46
CA GLN A 161 11.96 0.98 -21.65
C GLN A 161 10.96 2.15 -21.63
N GLU A 162 9.73 1.93 -21.22
CA GLU A 162 8.69 2.97 -21.20
C GLU A 162 8.83 3.92 -20.00
N ILE A 163 9.14 3.38 -18.82
CA ILE A 163 9.27 4.17 -17.59
C ILE A 163 10.51 5.09 -17.67
N GLU A 164 11.63 4.58 -18.13
CA GLU A 164 12.90 5.32 -18.21
C GLU A 164 12.91 6.46 -19.26
N LYS A 165 11.89 6.50 -20.13
CA LYS A 165 11.65 7.69 -20.98
C LYS A 165 11.07 8.87 -20.21
N LEU A 166 10.42 8.60 -19.07
CA LEU A 166 9.67 9.58 -18.30
C LEU A 166 10.35 9.94 -16.98
N ILE A 167 11.02 8.98 -16.36
CA ILE A 167 11.60 9.08 -15.02
C ILE A 167 13.09 8.73 -15.11
N ASN A 168 13.91 9.52 -14.44
CA ASN A 168 15.35 9.24 -14.35
C ASN A 168 15.58 7.82 -13.78
N PRO A 169 16.27 6.92 -14.51
CA PRO A 169 16.54 5.55 -14.05
C PRO A 169 17.21 5.48 -12.68
N GLU A 170 18.04 6.46 -12.34
CA GLU A 170 18.72 6.52 -11.05
C GLU A 170 17.76 6.75 -9.86
N MET A 171 16.55 7.27 -10.12
CA MET A 171 15.51 7.40 -9.10
C MET A 171 14.81 6.09 -8.79
N ILE A 172 14.96 5.05 -9.62
CA ILE A 172 14.13 3.85 -9.60
C ILE A 172 14.88 2.69 -8.98
N ALA A 173 14.16 1.90 -8.17
CA ALA A 173 14.55 0.58 -7.73
C ALA A 173 13.50 -0.43 -8.24
N TYR A 174 13.89 -1.29 -9.15
CA TYR A 174 12.99 -2.32 -9.69
C TYR A 174 12.97 -3.55 -8.79
N ASP A 175 11.78 -4.04 -8.48
CA ASP A 175 11.51 -5.31 -7.81
C ASP A 175 10.88 -6.27 -8.82
N ILE A 176 11.73 -7.12 -9.42
CA ILE A 176 11.31 -8.05 -10.46
C ILE A 176 10.92 -9.38 -9.81
N GLN A 177 9.67 -9.78 -9.99
CA GLN A 177 9.12 -10.99 -9.40
C GLN A 177 9.02 -12.12 -10.45
N PRO A 178 9.90 -13.13 -10.41
CA PRO A 178 9.79 -14.30 -11.29
C PRO A 178 8.56 -15.14 -10.94
N LEU A 179 8.03 -15.89 -11.90
CA LEU A 179 7.01 -16.86 -11.60
C LEU A 179 7.61 -17.96 -10.71
N SER A 180 6.95 -18.28 -9.60
CA SER A 180 7.44 -19.35 -8.73
C SER A 180 7.33 -20.72 -9.41
N GLU A 181 8.27 -21.63 -9.12
CA GLU A 181 8.25 -22.99 -9.67
C GLU A 181 7.00 -23.78 -9.23
N LYS A 182 6.52 -23.50 -8.03
CA LYS A 182 5.34 -24.18 -7.48
C LYS A 182 4.14 -23.23 -7.48
N PRO A 183 2.93 -23.76 -7.70
CA PRO A 183 1.72 -22.98 -7.55
C PRO A 183 1.59 -22.46 -6.12
N ASN A 184 1.03 -21.28 -5.99
CA ASN A 184 0.72 -20.69 -4.68
C ASN A 184 -0.53 -21.34 -4.07
N VAL A 185 -1.48 -21.73 -4.91
CA VAL A 185 -2.75 -22.35 -4.51
C VAL A 185 -3.08 -23.50 -5.44
N ILE A 186 -3.53 -24.62 -4.88
CA ILE A 186 -4.12 -25.75 -5.59
C ILE A 186 -5.52 -25.95 -5.00
N GLY A 187 -6.54 -25.99 -5.84
CA GLY A 187 -7.91 -26.11 -5.36
C GLY A 187 -8.93 -26.29 -6.47
N THR A 188 -10.19 -26.18 -6.12
CA THR A 188 -11.33 -26.36 -6.99
C THR A 188 -12.08 -25.05 -7.19
N ILE A 189 -12.45 -24.74 -8.42
CA ILE A 189 -13.30 -23.57 -8.73
C ILE A 189 -14.71 -23.84 -8.19
N VAL A 190 -15.19 -23.01 -7.26
CA VAL A 190 -16.55 -23.12 -6.68
C VAL A 190 -17.52 -22.11 -7.20
N GLU A 191 -17.02 -20.98 -7.73
CA GLU A 191 -17.84 -19.91 -8.33
C GLU A 191 -17.03 -19.19 -9.41
N ILE A 192 -17.73 -18.73 -10.48
CA ILE A 192 -17.15 -17.93 -11.56
C ILE A 192 -18.00 -16.67 -11.72
N ASP A 193 -17.40 -15.52 -11.44
CA ASP A 193 -18.00 -14.21 -11.70
C ASP A 193 -17.43 -13.62 -13.01
N LYS A 194 -18.19 -13.83 -14.12
CA LYS A 194 -17.80 -13.36 -15.45
C LYS A 194 -17.88 -11.85 -15.62
N ALA A 195 -18.64 -11.15 -14.78
CA ALA A 195 -18.80 -9.70 -14.91
C ALA A 195 -17.52 -8.94 -14.55
N VAL A 196 -16.70 -9.54 -13.67
CA VAL A 196 -15.43 -8.96 -13.20
C VAL A 196 -14.23 -9.88 -13.41
N ASN A 197 -14.37 -10.92 -14.21
CA ASN A 197 -13.32 -11.92 -14.49
C ASN A 197 -12.69 -12.46 -13.21
N ARG A 198 -13.48 -13.03 -12.31
CA ARG A 198 -13.05 -13.52 -11.01
C ARG A 198 -13.56 -14.93 -10.74
N ILE A 199 -12.76 -15.74 -10.06
CA ILE A 199 -13.17 -17.05 -9.56
C ILE A 199 -13.00 -17.12 -8.05
N LEU A 200 -13.82 -17.96 -7.42
CA LEU A 200 -13.70 -18.33 -6.00
C LEU A 200 -13.14 -19.75 -5.92
N ILE A 201 -12.12 -19.94 -5.08
CA ILE A 201 -11.39 -21.20 -4.93
C ILE A 201 -11.61 -21.80 -3.55
N LEU A 202 -11.97 -23.07 -3.53
CA LEU A 202 -11.81 -23.96 -2.38
C LEU A 202 -10.45 -24.63 -2.49
N GLU A 203 -9.52 -24.23 -1.63
CA GLU A 203 -8.17 -24.79 -1.59
C GLU A 203 -8.18 -26.23 -1.06
N ASP A 204 -7.24 -27.05 -1.50
CA ASP A 204 -7.16 -28.44 -1.06
C ASP A 204 -6.88 -28.56 0.42
N GLY A 205 -7.74 -29.31 1.10
CA GLY A 205 -7.68 -29.51 2.55
C GLY A 205 -8.50 -28.52 3.37
N GLU A 206 -9.08 -27.51 2.73
CA GLU A 206 -9.96 -26.53 3.39
C GLU A 206 -11.43 -26.93 3.26
N GLU A 207 -12.24 -26.52 4.25
CA GLU A 207 -13.69 -26.77 4.25
C GLU A 207 -14.49 -25.59 3.66
N GLN A 208 -13.88 -24.41 3.57
CA GLN A 208 -14.51 -23.18 3.08
C GLN A 208 -13.62 -22.54 2.01
N PRO A 209 -14.21 -21.81 1.06
CA PRO A 209 -13.43 -21.09 0.05
C PRO A 209 -12.47 -20.08 0.69
N THR A 210 -11.21 -20.10 0.21
CA THR A 210 -10.10 -19.35 0.81
C THR A 210 -9.66 -18.16 -0.03
N TYR A 211 -9.85 -18.22 -1.36
CA TYR A 211 -9.36 -17.19 -2.27
C TYR A 211 -10.37 -16.76 -3.32
N TYR A 212 -10.43 -15.45 -3.56
CA TYR A 212 -10.86 -14.88 -4.82
C TYR A 212 -9.64 -14.58 -5.69
N PHE A 213 -9.66 -15.06 -6.94
CA PHE A 213 -8.66 -14.73 -7.96
C PHE A 213 -9.28 -13.86 -9.04
N GLY A 214 -8.76 -12.64 -9.21
CA GLY A 214 -9.07 -11.77 -10.35
C GLY A 214 -8.13 -12.03 -11.52
N PHE A 215 -8.65 -11.93 -12.74
CA PHE A 215 -7.90 -12.13 -13.99
C PHE A 215 -7.89 -10.85 -14.82
N SER A 216 -6.74 -10.57 -15.44
CA SER A 216 -6.53 -9.49 -16.40
C SER A 216 -6.12 -10.05 -17.76
N GLU A 217 -5.93 -9.17 -18.74
CA GLU A 217 -5.38 -9.54 -20.06
C GLU A 217 -3.95 -10.09 -20.00
N HIS A 218 -3.24 -9.85 -18.88
CA HIS A 218 -1.89 -10.35 -18.64
C HIS A 218 -1.86 -11.70 -17.91
N SER A 219 -3.03 -12.24 -17.53
CA SER A 219 -3.11 -13.55 -16.88
C SER A 219 -2.97 -14.67 -17.90
N GLU A 220 -2.05 -15.60 -17.64
CA GLU A 220 -1.89 -16.79 -18.47
C GLU A 220 -2.83 -17.89 -17.99
N LEU A 221 -3.68 -18.41 -18.89
CA LEU A 221 -4.58 -19.51 -18.60
C LEU A 221 -4.27 -20.66 -19.57
N VAL A 222 -4.07 -21.86 -19.03
CA VAL A 222 -3.81 -23.04 -19.85
C VAL A 222 -4.68 -24.22 -19.42
N ASN A 223 -5.01 -25.07 -20.39
CA ASN A 223 -5.72 -26.32 -20.15
C ASN A 223 -4.76 -27.42 -19.65
N GLU A 224 -5.27 -28.62 -19.45
CA GLU A 224 -4.52 -29.81 -19.00
C GLU A 224 -3.37 -30.21 -19.94
N ALA A 225 -3.47 -29.86 -21.23
CA ALA A 225 -2.41 -30.13 -22.22
C ALA A 225 -1.38 -29.00 -22.27
N GLY A 226 -1.53 -27.93 -21.47
CA GLY A 226 -0.69 -26.74 -21.51
C GLY A 226 -1.04 -25.77 -22.65
N GLU A 227 -2.18 -25.95 -23.31
CA GLU A 227 -2.62 -25.08 -24.40
C GLU A 227 -3.34 -23.84 -23.84
N PRO A 228 -3.12 -22.65 -24.42
CA PRO A 228 -3.79 -21.42 -23.98
C PRO A 228 -5.32 -21.52 -24.09
N ILE A 229 -6.01 -21.02 -23.07
CA ILE A 229 -7.45 -20.89 -23.04
C ILE A 229 -7.85 -19.46 -22.62
N VAL A 230 -9.12 -19.12 -22.80
CA VAL A 230 -9.68 -17.83 -22.33
C VAL A 230 -10.51 -18.06 -21.06
N PHE A 231 -10.72 -17.00 -20.29
CA PHE A 231 -11.45 -17.04 -19.03
C PHE A 231 -12.84 -17.70 -19.16
N ASP A 232 -13.53 -17.48 -20.28
CA ASP A 232 -14.86 -18.05 -20.56
C ASP A 232 -14.87 -19.58 -20.69
N ASN A 233 -13.73 -20.20 -20.91
CA ASN A 233 -13.60 -21.67 -20.96
C ASN A 233 -13.58 -22.32 -19.57
N LEU A 234 -13.37 -21.54 -18.50
CA LEU A 234 -13.38 -22.03 -17.13
C LEU A 234 -14.77 -22.51 -16.72
N LYS A 235 -14.81 -23.57 -15.92
CA LYS A 235 -16.03 -24.18 -15.39
C LYS A 235 -15.91 -24.42 -13.90
N GLU A 236 -17.02 -24.30 -13.20
CA GLU A 236 -17.11 -24.76 -11.80
C GLU A 236 -16.75 -26.25 -11.69
N LYS A 237 -16.24 -26.61 -10.54
CA LYS A 237 -15.74 -27.97 -10.20
C LYS A 237 -14.45 -28.38 -10.91
N GLN A 238 -13.85 -27.53 -11.74
CA GLN A 238 -12.52 -27.80 -12.27
C GLN A 238 -11.47 -27.67 -11.17
N LYS A 239 -10.54 -28.63 -11.14
CA LYS A 239 -9.33 -28.58 -10.34
C LYS A 239 -8.30 -27.71 -11.03
N VAL A 240 -7.67 -26.78 -10.30
CA VAL A 240 -6.72 -25.82 -10.87
C VAL A 240 -5.50 -25.63 -9.97
N ARG A 241 -4.39 -25.25 -10.60
CA ARG A 241 -3.21 -24.69 -9.98
C ARG A 241 -3.16 -23.21 -10.30
N LEU A 242 -2.85 -22.39 -9.30
CA LEU A 242 -2.86 -20.94 -9.42
C LEU A 242 -1.56 -20.35 -8.90
N TRP A 243 -1.03 -19.43 -9.67
CA TRP A 243 0.07 -18.55 -9.30
C TRP A 243 -0.47 -17.12 -9.26
N PHE A 244 -0.19 -16.41 -8.19
CA PHE A 244 -0.49 -15.00 -8.11
C PHE A 244 0.76 -14.14 -8.25
N GLY A 245 0.57 -12.86 -8.58
CA GLY A 245 1.62 -11.84 -8.59
C GLY A 245 1.21 -10.66 -7.72
N GLY A 246 2.21 -9.97 -7.17
CA GLY A 246 1.98 -8.83 -6.32
C GLY A 246 1.42 -9.16 -4.94
N ALA A 247 0.78 -8.18 -4.32
CA ALA A 247 0.25 -8.30 -2.97
C ALA A 247 -1.09 -9.06 -2.95
N VAL A 248 -1.29 -9.85 -1.88
CA VAL A 248 -2.55 -10.52 -1.57
C VAL A 248 -3.26 -9.76 -0.45
N ALA A 249 -4.53 -9.38 -0.67
CA ALA A 249 -5.34 -8.81 0.39
C ALA A 249 -5.81 -9.91 1.35
N THR A 250 -5.50 -9.74 2.64
CA THR A 250 -5.75 -10.73 3.71
C THR A 250 -7.18 -10.69 4.25
N SER A 251 -8.18 -10.51 3.37
CA SER A 251 -9.60 -10.70 3.70
C SER A 251 -9.96 -12.19 3.81
N LEU A 252 -11.18 -12.51 4.19
CA LEU A 252 -11.72 -13.86 4.16
C LEU A 252 -12.98 -13.89 3.27
N PRO A 253 -12.93 -14.51 2.09
CA PRO A 253 -11.75 -15.07 1.40
C PRO A 253 -10.68 -14.02 1.05
N ALA A 254 -9.42 -14.45 0.96
CA ALA A 254 -8.31 -13.61 0.50
C ALA A 254 -8.51 -13.19 -0.97
N GLN A 255 -7.90 -12.07 -1.38
CA GLN A 255 -8.02 -11.60 -2.77
C GLN A 255 -6.63 -11.50 -3.39
N ALA A 256 -6.46 -12.16 -4.54
CA ALA A 256 -5.22 -12.21 -5.29
C ALA A 256 -5.45 -11.92 -6.78
N SER A 257 -4.42 -11.42 -7.47
CA SER A 257 -4.40 -11.30 -8.92
C SER A 257 -3.74 -12.55 -9.51
N ALA A 258 -4.46 -13.26 -10.37
CA ALA A 258 -3.93 -14.44 -11.03
C ALA A 258 -2.89 -14.03 -12.08
N ARG A 259 -1.69 -14.56 -11.93
CA ARG A 259 -0.63 -14.47 -12.93
C ARG A 259 -0.72 -15.64 -13.91
N ARG A 260 -0.96 -16.85 -13.38
CA ARG A 260 -1.14 -18.07 -14.17
C ARG A 260 -2.19 -18.98 -13.52
N LEU A 261 -2.99 -19.63 -14.35
CA LEU A 261 -3.88 -20.71 -13.99
C LEU A 261 -3.64 -21.90 -14.92
N GLU A 262 -3.51 -23.09 -14.34
CA GLU A 262 -3.49 -24.36 -15.06
C GLU A 262 -4.68 -25.21 -14.62
N ILE A 263 -5.47 -25.70 -15.58
CA ILE A 263 -6.45 -26.75 -15.29
C ILE A 263 -5.69 -28.06 -15.06
N VAL A 264 -6.05 -28.78 -14.03
CA VAL A 264 -5.48 -30.08 -13.70
C VAL A 264 -6.49 -31.15 -14.04
N SER A 265 -6.07 -32.19 -14.78
CA SER A 265 -6.89 -33.40 -14.95
C SER A 265 -7.12 -34.06 -13.58
N GLU A 266 -8.37 -34.41 -13.27
CA GLU A 266 -8.63 -35.33 -12.18
C GLU A 266 -7.88 -36.61 -12.49
N GLY A 267 -6.82 -36.89 -11.74
CA GLY A 267 -6.04 -38.10 -11.90
C GLY A 267 -6.96 -39.32 -11.78
N GLN A 268 -6.86 -40.21 -12.79
CA GLN A 268 -7.47 -41.54 -12.76
C GLN A 268 -6.91 -42.34 -11.59
#